data_408478f65e1dd27a6698d87940532d96
#
_entry.id   408478f65e1dd27a6698d87940532d96
#
_cell.length_a   1.000
_cell.length_b   1.000
_cell.length_c   1.000
_cell.angle_alpha   90.00
_cell.angle_beta   90.00
_cell.angle_gamma   90.00
#
_symmetry.space_group_name_H-M   'P 1'
#
loop_
_entity.id
_entity.type
_entity.pdbx_description
1 polymer ?
#
loop_
_entity_poly.entity_id
_entity_poly.type
_entity_poly.pdbx_seq_one_letter_code
_entity_poly.pdbx_strand_id
1 'polypeptide(L)'
;MLGVSEPYQNAGKVQNKGWEIALSWQDKIGKDFTYGVNVSFSDVKNKVVSVGNTADDFSGDRIRAVGYPIDAFWGYKSDGLYTVDDFDYDIATNTYTPKATTPIIEEYRTKVQPGDIKYVDIDGDGKITPTEDRCYIGSAIPRYNYTIGLNAAWRGIDFSLFLQG
;
A
#
# COMPACT_ATOMS: atom_id res chain seq x y z
N MET A 1 -4.15 37.14 30.27
CA MET A 1 -3.90 35.84 29.62
C MET A 1 -2.41 35.75 29.32
N LEU A 2 -1.67 34.87 29.98
CA LEU A 2 -0.29 34.63 29.69
C LEU A 2 -0.23 33.80 28.41
N GLY A 3 0.22 34.40 27.31
CA GLY A 3 0.36 33.72 26.00
C GLY A 3 1.55 32.79 25.96
N VAL A 4 1.47 31.70 26.70
CA VAL A 4 2.45 30.60 26.62
C VAL A 4 1.84 29.57 25.69
N SER A 5 2.51 29.32 24.55
CA SER A 5 2.18 28.18 23.69
C SER A 5 2.40 26.89 24.47
N GLU A 6 1.45 25.96 24.34
CA GLU A 6 1.58 24.64 24.97
C GLU A 6 2.89 23.97 24.57
N PRO A 7 3.64 23.41 25.53
CA PRO A 7 4.89 22.71 25.21
C PRO A 7 4.61 21.47 24.36
N TYR A 8 5.46 21.22 23.36
CA TYR A 8 5.41 19.98 22.58
C TYR A 8 5.60 18.78 23.51
N GLN A 9 4.65 17.86 23.51
CA GLN A 9 4.74 16.61 24.24
C GLN A 9 4.93 15.45 23.25
N ASN A 10 5.71 14.42 23.65
CA ASN A 10 5.83 13.19 22.87
C ASN A 10 4.50 12.43 22.91
N ALA A 11 3.68 12.59 21.88
CA ALA A 11 2.33 12.08 21.83
C ALA A 11 2.22 10.64 21.29
N GLY A 12 3.30 10.04 20.77
CA GLY A 12 3.23 8.70 20.22
C GLY A 12 4.57 7.99 20.11
N LYS A 13 4.54 6.68 19.88
CA LYS A 13 5.71 5.82 19.70
C LYS A 13 5.55 4.98 18.45
N VAL A 14 6.54 5.06 17.55
CA VAL A 14 6.65 4.24 16.35
C VAL A 14 7.89 3.35 16.49
N GLN A 15 7.77 2.11 16.09
CA GLN A 15 8.84 1.13 16.10
C GLN A 15 9.15 0.68 14.67
N ASN A 16 10.44 0.68 14.31
CA ASN A 16 10.97 0.05 13.13
C ASN A 16 11.77 -1.18 13.55
N LYS A 17 11.46 -2.34 12.97
CA LYS A 17 12.23 -3.58 13.11
C LYS A 17 12.55 -4.12 11.74
N GLY A 18 13.81 -4.48 11.52
CA GLY A 18 14.22 -5.00 10.23
C GLY A 18 15.55 -5.73 10.30
N TRP A 19 15.93 -6.26 9.16
CA TRP A 19 17.23 -6.88 8.92
C TRP A 19 17.68 -6.51 7.51
N GLU A 20 18.97 -6.55 7.30
CA GLU A 20 19.62 -6.26 6.03
C GLU A 20 20.69 -7.31 5.76
N ILE A 21 20.78 -7.73 4.50
CA ILE A 21 21.86 -8.60 4.00
C ILE A 21 22.50 -7.87 2.83
N ALA A 22 23.82 -7.78 2.86
CA ALA A 22 24.64 -7.28 1.75
C ALA A 22 25.70 -8.34 1.38
N LEU A 23 25.73 -8.72 0.12
CA LEU A 23 26.69 -9.66 -0.43
C LEU A 23 27.43 -9.00 -1.58
N SER A 24 28.74 -9.19 -1.60
CA SER A 24 29.61 -8.71 -2.67
C SER A 24 30.52 -9.85 -3.10
N TRP A 25 30.57 -10.07 -4.39
CA TRP A 25 31.46 -11.05 -5.00
C TRP A 25 32.21 -10.39 -6.15
N GLN A 26 33.51 -10.63 -6.21
CA GLN A 26 34.35 -10.18 -7.33
C GLN A 26 35.33 -11.27 -7.66
N ASP A 27 35.49 -11.55 -8.94
CA ASP A 27 36.39 -12.58 -9.41
C ASP A 27 36.93 -12.29 -10.82
N LYS A 28 37.90 -13.07 -11.26
CA LYS A 28 38.57 -12.92 -12.53
C LYS A 28 38.68 -14.27 -13.27
N ILE A 29 38.28 -14.26 -14.52
CA ILE A 29 38.39 -15.43 -15.40
C ILE A 29 39.52 -15.19 -16.41
N GLY A 30 40.57 -15.99 -16.32
CA GLY A 30 41.74 -15.82 -17.16
C GLY A 30 42.49 -14.51 -16.87
N LYS A 31 43.08 -13.90 -17.93
CA LYS A 31 43.88 -12.65 -17.78
C LYS A 31 43.07 -11.40 -18.08
N ASP A 32 42.02 -11.51 -18.86
CA ASP A 32 41.40 -10.37 -19.52
C ASP A 32 39.96 -10.09 -19.07
N PHE A 33 39.33 -10.98 -18.30
CA PHE A 33 37.92 -10.80 -17.88
C PHE A 33 37.82 -10.74 -16.36
N THR A 34 37.27 -9.64 -15.86
CA THR A 34 36.90 -9.47 -14.45
C THR A 34 35.41 -9.22 -14.34
N TYR A 35 34.77 -9.73 -13.29
CA TYR A 35 33.37 -9.49 -13.02
C TYR A 35 33.11 -9.31 -11.53
N GLY A 36 32.03 -8.63 -11.22
CA GLY A 36 31.59 -8.45 -9.85
C GLY A 36 30.07 -8.39 -9.76
N VAL A 37 29.55 -8.84 -8.63
CA VAL A 37 28.14 -8.83 -8.29
C VAL A 37 28.00 -8.28 -6.87
N ASN A 38 27.17 -7.29 -6.71
CA ASN A 38 26.79 -6.74 -5.42
C ASN A 38 25.28 -6.86 -5.27
N VAL A 39 24.81 -7.44 -4.17
CA VAL A 39 23.39 -7.60 -3.88
C VAL A 39 23.15 -7.13 -2.48
N SER A 40 22.16 -6.27 -2.29
CA SER A 40 21.63 -5.99 -0.96
C SER A 40 20.12 -6.23 -0.94
N PHE A 41 19.64 -6.64 0.22
CA PHE A 41 18.22 -6.82 0.49
C PHE A 41 17.93 -6.43 1.93
N SER A 42 16.88 -5.66 2.14
CA SER A 42 16.39 -5.33 3.48
C SER A 42 14.88 -5.50 3.62
N ASP A 43 14.43 -5.96 4.78
CA ASP A 43 13.02 -6.00 5.22
C ASP A 43 12.90 -5.14 6.47
N VAL A 44 12.13 -4.05 6.40
CA VAL A 44 11.88 -3.14 7.53
C VAL A 44 10.38 -3.05 7.78
N LYS A 45 9.95 -3.47 8.97
CA LYS A 45 8.56 -3.36 9.43
C LYS A 45 8.41 -2.12 10.30
N ASN A 46 7.59 -1.17 9.84
CA ASN A 46 7.16 -0.01 10.61
C ASN A 46 5.86 -0.32 11.35
N LYS A 47 5.74 0.09 12.60
CA LYS A 47 4.55 -0.13 13.41
C LYS A 47 4.36 0.97 14.46
N VAL A 48 3.17 1.53 14.54
CA VAL A 48 2.75 2.38 15.65
C VAL A 48 2.56 1.49 16.89
N VAL A 49 3.25 1.84 17.97
CA VAL A 49 3.18 1.13 19.25
C VAL A 49 2.29 1.86 20.24
N SER A 50 2.20 3.18 20.13
CA SER A 50 1.35 4.01 20.95
C SER A 50 1.02 5.29 20.20
N VAL A 51 -0.20 5.76 20.34
CA VAL A 51 -0.66 7.08 19.86
C VAL A 51 -0.71 8.14 20.97
N GLY A 52 -0.08 7.81 22.12
CA GLY A 52 -0.07 8.71 23.28
C GLY A 52 -1.41 8.73 24.00
N ASN A 53 -1.90 9.93 24.30
CA ASN A 53 -3.16 10.14 25.00
C ASN A 53 -4.35 10.32 24.02
N THR A 54 -4.14 10.09 22.71
CA THR A 54 -5.20 10.16 21.70
C THR A 54 -5.76 8.78 21.42
N ALA A 55 -6.98 8.71 20.89
CA ALA A 55 -7.54 7.47 20.36
C ALA A 55 -6.90 7.15 19.00
N ASP A 56 -7.01 5.88 18.60
CA ASP A 56 -6.70 5.45 17.23
C ASP A 56 -7.59 6.23 16.24
N ASP A 57 -6.99 6.74 15.17
CA ASP A 57 -7.67 7.54 14.16
C ASP A 57 -7.81 6.76 12.86
N PHE A 58 -9.05 6.46 12.47
CA PHE A 58 -9.47 5.78 11.24
C PHE A 58 -10.32 6.67 10.33
N SER A 59 -10.45 7.96 10.64
CA SER A 59 -11.39 8.85 9.95
C SER A 59 -10.95 9.26 8.56
N GLY A 60 -9.64 9.30 8.31
CA GLY A 60 -9.06 9.74 7.04
C GLY A 60 -8.70 8.61 6.08
N ASP A 61 -8.08 8.97 4.96
CA ASP A 61 -7.47 8.03 4.01
C ASP A 61 -6.15 7.46 4.54
N ARG A 62 -5.62 8.05 5.59
CA ARG A 62 -4.42 7.62 6.31
C ARG A 62 -4.74 7.51 7.79
N ILE A 63 -4.37 6.37 8.35
CA ILE A 63 -4.65 6.08 9.76
C ILE A 63 -3.42 6.23 10.64
N ARG A 64 -3.69 6.56 11.90
CA ARG A 64 -2.72 6.55 13.00
C ARG A 64 -3.27 5.68 14.12
N ALA A 65 -3.06 4.38 13.98
CA ALA A 65 -3.61 3.40 14.89
C ALA A 65 -2.53 2.41 15.38
N VAL A 66 -2.66 1.97 16.61
CA VAL A 66 -1.76 0.97 17.18
C VAL A 66 -1.83 -0.32 16.37
N GLY A 67 -0.68 -0.85 16.02
CA GLY A 67 -0.59 -2.09 15.26
C GLY A 67 -0.34 -1.92 13.77
N TYR A 68 -0.64 -0.77 13.21
CA TYR A 68 -0.45 -0.45 11.79
C TYR A 68 0.84 0.36 11.55
N PRO A 69 1.35 0.40 10.31
CA PRO A 69 2.38 1.36 9.93
C PRO A 69 1.88 2.80 10.14
N ILE A 70 2.80 3.71 10.44
CA ILE A 70 2.42 5.14 10.55
C ILE A 70 1.91 5.64 9.20
N ASP A 71 0.85 6.44 9.23
CA ASP A 71 0.19 7.00 8.05
C ASP A 71 -0.17 5.92 7.00
N ALA A 72 -0.57 4.74 7.47
CA ALA A 72 -1.02 3.64 6.63
C ALA A 72 -2.27 4.03 5.84
N PHE A 73 -2.38 3.55 4.59
CA PHE A 73 -3.55 3.79 3.77
C PHE A 73 -4.75 2.98 4.25
N TRP A 74 -5.87 3.67 4.42
CA TRP A 74 -7.13 3.12 4.88
C TRP A 74 -8.23 3.40 3.86
N GLY A 75 -8.81 2.37 3.29
CA GLY A 75 -9.77 2.54 2.21
C GLY A 75 -10.50 1.26 1.86
N TYR A 76 -11.31 1.33 0.82
CA TYR A 76 -12.05 0.18 0.32
C TYR A 76 -11.15 -0.76 -0.48
N LYS A 77 -11.31 -2.05 -0.26
CA LYS A 77 -10.63 -3.09 -1.05
C LYS A 77 -11.44 -3.37 -2.32
N SER A 78 -10.79 -3.36 -3.48
CA SER A 78 -11.45 -3.72 -4.74
C SER A 78 -11.76 -5.22 -4.81
N ASP A 79 -12.96 -5.56 -5.31
CA ASP A 79 -13.42 -6.90 -5.66
C ASP A 79 -13.57 -7.07 -7.19
N GLY A 80 -12.81 -6.32 -7.96
CA GLY A 80 -12.88 -6.29 -9.41
C GLY A 80 -13.79 -5.19 -9.94
N LEU A 81 -14.56 -5.51 -10.98
CA LEU A 81 -15.48 -4.58 -11.62
C LEU A 81 -16.91 -5.10 -11.54
N TYR A 82 -17.87 -4.19 -11.47
CA TYR A 82 -19.27 -4.55 -11.62
C TYR A 82 -19.51 -5.13 -13.03
N THR A 83 -20.25 -6.23 -13.10
CA THR A 83 -20.66 -6.87 -14.35
C THR A 83 -22.11 -6.50 -14.68
N VAL A 84 -22.54 -6.80 -15.89
CA VAL A 84 -23.96 -6.63 -16.28
C VAL A 84 -24.91 -7.47 -15.41
N ASP A 85 -24.40 -8.57 -14.82
CA ASP A 85 -25.18 -9.45 -13.95
C ASP A 85 -25.48 -8.83 -12.59
N ASP A 86 -24.74 -7.80 -12.19
CA ASP A 86 -24.99 -7.04 -10.96
C ASP A 86 -26.14 -6.01 -11.10
N PHE A 87 -26.71 -5.86 -12.33
CA PHE A 87 -27.71 -4.85 -12.65
C PHE A 87 -28.96 -5.47 -13.29
N ASP A 88 -30.07 -4.76 -13.13
CA ASP A 88 -31.27 -4.91 -13.95
C ASP A 88 -31.21 -3.92 -15.11
N TYR A 89 -31.44 -4.38 -16.34
CA TYR A 89 -31.43 -3.54 -17.53
C TYR A 89 -32.84 -3.23 -18.03
N ASP A 90 -33.14 -1.93 -18.12
CA ASP A 90 -34.41 -1.46 -18.71
C ASP A 90 -34.18 -1.06 -20.18
N ILE A 91 -34.78 -1.84 -21.10
CA ILE A 91 -34.68 -1.62 -22.53
C ILE A 91 -35.38 -0.32 -22.98
N ALA A 92 -36.47 0.09 -22.31
CA ALA A 92 -37.23 1.27 -22.70
C ALA A 92 -36.46 2.58 -22.44
N THR A 93 -35.69 2.60 -21.35
CA THR A 93 -34.92 3.76 -20.94
C THR A 93 -33.44 3.62 -21.25
N ASN A 94 -33.00 2.45 -21.70
CA ASN A 94 -31.57 2.10 -21.93
C ASN A 94 -30.71 2.37 -20.69
N THR A 95 -31.20 1.96 -19.51
CA THR A 95 -30.52 2.22 -18.21
C THR A 95 -30.25 0.92 -17.46
N TYR A 96 -29.10 0.92 -16.76
CA TYR A 96 -28.75 -0.11 -15.79
C TYR A 96 -29.09 0.37 -14.38
N THR A 97 -29.81 -0.44 -13.63
CA THR A 97 -30.11 -0.19 -12.21
C THR A 97 -29.50 -1.30 -11.37
N PRO A 98 -28.65 -0.99 -10.39
CA PRO A 98 -28.04 -2.01 -9.53
C PRO A 98 -29.11 -2.85 -8.83
N LYS A 99 -28.93 -4.16 -8.82
CA LYS A 99 -29.83 -5.06 -8.06
C LYS A 99 -29.77 -4.73 -6.58
N ALA A 100 -30.85 -5.00 -5.87
CA ALA A 100 -30.93 -4.74 -4.41
C ALA A 100 -29.89 -5.54 -3.60
N THR A 101 -29.42 -6.68 -4.15
CA THR A 101 -28.41 -7.54 -3.52
C THR A 101 -26.97 -7.15 -3.86
N THR A 102 -26.77 -6.17 -4.74
CA THR A 102 -25.42 -5.74 -5.13
C THR A 102 -24.89 -4.76 -4.09
N PRO A 103 -23.77 -5.08 -3.39
CA PRO A 103 -23.15 -4.17 -2.43
C PRO A 103 -22.62 -2.93 -3.16
N ILE A 104 -23.07 -1.77 -2.76
CA ILE A 104 -22.69 -0.47 -3.35
C ILE A 104 -22.65 0.59 -2.25
N ILE A 105 -21.78 1.58 -2.40
CA ILE A 105 -21.83 2.80 -1.62
C ILE A 105 -23.14 3.52 -1.97
N GLU A 106 -24.06 3.61 -1.02
CA GLU A 106 -25.44 4.04 -1.28
C GLU A 106 -25.54 5.44 -1.94
N GLU A 107 -24.62 6.34 -1.61
CA GLU A 107 -24.51 7.65 -2.26
C GLU A 107 -24.31 7.58 -3.78
N TYR A 108 -23.66 6.51 -4.27
CA TYR A 108 -23.34 6.33 -5.69
C TYR A 108 -24.28 5.35 -6.41
N ARG A 109 -25.28 4.76 -5.73
CA ARG A 109 -26.18 3.73 -6.29
C ARG A 109 -26.81 4.11 -7.63
N THR A 110 -27.19 5.37 -7.81
CA THR A 110 -27.79 5.86 -9.06
C THR A 110 -26.78 6.23 -10.14
N LYS A 111 -25.49 6.17 -9.86
CA LYS A 111 -24.41 6.59 -10.78
C LYS A 111 -23.55 5.43 -11.24
N VAL A 112 -23.53 4.35 -10.45
CA VAL A 112 -22.72 3.15 -10.75
C VAL A 112 -23.22 2.45 -12.01
N GLN A 113 -22.30 2.02 -12.85
CA GLN A 113 -22.54 1.36 -14.12
C GLN A 113 -21.73 0.05 -14.21
N PRO A 114 -22.13 -0.90 -15.08
CA PRO A 114 -21.26 -2.02 -15.43
C PRO A 114 -19.88 -1.52 -15.91
N GLY A 115 -18.81 -2.10 -15.35
CA GLY A 115 -17.43 -1.69 -15.60
C GLY A 115 -16.83 -0.76 -14.57
N ASP A 116 -17.61 -0.22 -13.62
CA ASP A 116 -17.08 0.53 -12.49
C ASP A 116 -16.44 -0.40 -11.45
N ILE A 117 -15.61 0.17 -10.57
CA ILE A 117 -14.91 -0.58 -9.52
C ILE A 117 -15.91 -1.09 -8.49
N LYS A 118 -15.90 -2.41 -8.27
CA LYS A 118 -16.62 -3.08 -7.20
C LYS A 118 -15.76 -3.15 -5.94
N TYR A 119 -16.36 -2.90 -4.79
CA TYR A 119 -15.70 -2.98 -3.50
C TYR A 119 -16.18 -4.20 -2.71
N VAL A 120 -15.28 -4.72 -1.87
CA VAL A 120 -15.58 -5.84 -0.96
C VAL A 120 -16.49 -5.35 0.15
N ASP A 121 -17.62 -6.01 0.32
CA ASP A 121 -18.47 -5.94 1.49
C ASP A 121 -17.83 -6.83 2.57
N ILE A 122 -17.20 -6.20 3.58
CA ILE A 122 -16.36 -6.91 4.54
C ILE A 122 -17.20 -7.58 5.63
N ASP A 123 -18.29 -6.96 6.06
CA ASP A 123 -19.16 -7.50 7.10
C ASP A 123 -20.34 -8.31 6.52
N GLY A 124 -20.59 -8.23 5.20
CA GLY A 124 -21.58 -9.03 4.49
C GLY A 124 -23.03 -8.54 4.68
N ASP A 125 -23.22 -7.26 5.00
CA ASP A 125 -24.55 -6.66 5.23
C ASP A 125 -25.25 -6.24 3.93
N GLY A 126 -24.56 -6.33 2.78
CA GLY A 126 -25.06 -5.96 1.44
C GLY A 126 -24.93 -4.48 1.11
N LYS A 127 -24.19 -3.71 1.91
CA LYS A 127 -23.89 -2.29 1.67
C LYS A 127 -22.39 -2.06 1.75
N ILE A 128 -21.93 -0.94 1.23
CA ILE A 128 -20.55 -0.50 1.39
C ILE A 128 -20.55 0.79 2.19
N THR A 129 -20.02 0.73 3.42
CA THR A 129 -20.00 1.85 4.36
C THR A 129 -18.57 2.27 4.73
N PRO A 130 -18.35 3.55 5.10
CA PRO A 130 -17.02 4.02 5.50
C PRO A 130 -16.53 3.44 6.83
N THR A 131 -17.44 2.95 7.67
CA THR A 131 -17.14 2.48 9.02
C THR A 131 -16.81 0.99 9.07
N GLU A 132 -17.42 0.18 8.20
CA GLU A 132 -17.40 -1.28 8.28
C GLU A 132 -16.61 -1.92 7.14
N ASP A 133 -16.58 -1.27 5.94
CA ASP A 133 -15.98 -1.84 4.74
C ASP A 133 -14.63 -1.23 4.34
N ARG A 134 -14.09 -0.33 5.16
CA ARG A 134 -12.72 0.16 4.95
C ARG A 134 -11.73 -0.70 5.71
N CYS A 135 -10.58 -0.94 5.10
CA CYS A 135 -9.51 -1.74 5.69
C CYS A 135 -8.12 -1.18 5.36
N TYR A 136 -7.10 -1.78 5.93
CA TYR A 136 -5.72 -1.50 5.57
C TYR A 136 -5.45 -1.96 4.14
N ILE A 137 -5.12 -1.02 3.26
CA ILE A 137 -4.83 -1.29 1.84
C ILE A 137 -3.36 -1.14 1.48
N GLY A 138 -2.54 -0.55 2.34
CA GLY A 138 -1.11 -0.43 2.10
C GLY A 138 -0.42 0.64 2.93
N SER A 139 0.87 0.82 2.69
CA SER A 139 1.71 1.83 3.33
C SER A 139 2.56 2.55 2.29
N ALA A 140 2.77 3.85 2.50
CA ALA A 140 3.72 4.63 1.70
C ALA A 140 5.19 4.32 2.06
N ILE A 141 5.43 3.65 3.20
CA ILE A 141 6.77 3.26 3.62
C ILE A 141 7.09 1.89 2.99
N PRO A 142 8.06 1.80 2.07
CA PRO A 142 8.47 0.53 1.50
C PRO A 142 8.94 -0.42 2.59
N ARG A 143 8.46 -1.65 2.55
CA ARG A 143 8.89 -2.69 3.47
C ARG A 143 10.19 -3.34 3.00
N TYR A 144 10.26 -3.63 1.71
CA TYR A 144 11.38 -4.29 1.08
C TYR A 144 12.18 -3.29 0.25
N ASN A 145 13.49 -3.31 0.38
CA ASN A 145 14.37 -2.61 -0.53
C ASN A 145 15.44 -3.59 -1.00
N TYR A 146 15.76 -3.54 -2.28
CA TYR A 146 16.82 -4.36 -2.83
C TYR A 146 17.65 -3.57 -3.84
N THR A 147 18.92 -3.95 -3.94
CA THR A 147 19.81 -3.46 -4.99
C THR A 147 20.57 -4.63 -5.59
N ILE A 148 20.80 -4.58 -6.89
CA ILE A 148 21.64 -5.52 -7.62
C ILE A 148 22.57 -4.70 -8.50
N GLY A 149 23.86 -4.80 -8.24
CA GLY A 149 24.93 -4.22 -9.05
C GLY A 149 25.70 -5.31 -9.77
N LEU A 150 25.83 -5.21 -11.08
CA LEU A 150 26.67 -6.09 -11.90
C LEU A 150 27.74 -5.24 -12.57
N ASN A 151 28.96 -5.68 -12.54
CA ASN A 151 30.07 -5.06 -13.24
C ASN A 151 30.92 -6.12 -13.93
N ALA A 152 31.39 -5.80 -15.11
CA ALA A 152 32.30 -6.66 -15.87
C ALA A 152 33.27 -5.79 -16.68
N ALA A 153 34.49 -6.27 -16.80
CA ALA A 153 35.52 -5.66 -17.66
C ALA A 153 36.20 -6.71 -18.51
N TRP A 154 36.35 -6.43 -19.80
CA TRP A 154 37.00 -7.31 -20.76
C TRP A 154 37.73 -6.51 -21.82
N ARG A 155 39.06 -6.63 -21.86
CA ARG A 155 39.94 -6.04 -22.89
C ARG A 155 39.69 -4.55 -23.16
N GLY A 156 39.48 -3.74 -22.11
CA GLY A 156 39.24 -2.32 -22.25
C GLY A 156 37.78 -1.94 -22.48
N ILE A 157 36.86 -2.90 -22.44
CA ILE A 157 35.41 -2.67 -22.44
C ILE A 157 34.91 -2.89 -21.02
N ASP A 158 34.23 -1.88 -20.45
CA ASP A 158 33.62 -1.93 -19.14
C ASP A 158 32.09 -1.96 -19.25
N PHE A 159 31.45 -2.83 -18.50
CA PHE A 159 30.00 -2.91 -18.37
C PHE A 159 29.59 -2.73 -16.92
N SER A 160 28.56 -1.94 -16.68
CA SER A 160 27.97 -1.71 -15.37
C SER A 160 26.46 -1.69 -15.49
N LEU A 161 25.77 -2.45 -14.63
CA LEU A 161 24.31 -2.45 -14.49
C LEU A 161 23.95 -2.27 -13.02
N PHE A 162 23.04 -1.37 -12.73
CA PHE A 162 22.48 -1.16 -11.39
C PHE A 162 20.97 -1.24 -11.44
N LEU A 163 20.39 -2.08 -10.59
CA LEU A 163 18.97 -2.26 -10.40
C LEU A 163 18.61 -1.96 -8.94
N GLN A 164 17.50 -1.28 -8.73
CA GLN A 164 17.00 -0.93 -7.41
C GLN A 164 15.47 -1.03 -7.38
N GLY A 165 14.91 -1.48 -6.26
CA GLY A 165 13.48 -1.54 -6.02
C GLY A 165 13.13 -1.70 -4.55
#